data_a83bd605a8dab03fbd8a70bdd70f2e23
#
_entry.id   a83bd605a8dab03fbd8a70bdd70f2e23
#
_cell.length_a   1.000
_cell.length_b   1.000
_cell.length_c   1.000
_cell.angle_alpha   90.00
_cell.angle_beta   90.00
_cell.angle_gamma   90.00
#
_symmetry.space_group_name_H-M   'P 1'
#
loop_
_entity.id
_entity.type
_entity.pdbx_description
1 polymer ?
#
loop_
_entity_poly.entity_id
_entity_poly.type
_entity_poly.pdbx_seq_one_letter_code
_entity_poly.pdbx_strand_id
1 'polypeptide(L)' 'MSENQTKARIGVDIGGTFTDVVLEHGDELYTLKLLTQLEAPENGVREGVSRVLDQASL' A
#
# COMPACT_ATOMS: atom_id res chain seq x y z
N MET A 1 -16.77 -19.95 6.78
CA MET A 1 -16.48 -19.41 6.86
C MET A 1 -16.27 -18.82 6.89
N SER A 2 -15.96 -18.76 6.75
CA SER A 2 -15.65 -18.05 6.89
C SER A 2 -15.33 -17.48 6.89
N GLU A 3 -15.41 -17.29 6.73
CA GLU A 3 -15.24 -16.64 6.76
C GLU A 3 -15.07 -15.63 6.90
N ASN A 4 -15.90 -15.42 7.37
CA ASN A 4 -15.70 -14.28 7.62
C ASN A 4 -14.50 -13.71 7.58
N GLN A 5 -13.89 -13.72 6.89
CA GLN A 5 -12.56 -13.38 6.83
C GLN A 5 -12.36 -11.98 6.53
N THR A 6 -11.39 -11.35 7.17
CA THR A 6 -10.95 -10.01 6.88
C THR A 6 -10.02 -10.07 5.69
N LYS A 7 -10.39 -9.42 4.61
CA LYS A 7 -9.57 -9.37 3.41
C LYS A 7 -8.74 -8.13 3.38
N ALA A 8 -7.51 -8.26 2.92
CA ALA A 8 -6.61 -7.15 2.71
C ALA A 8 -6.47 -6.89 1.21
N ARG A 9 -6.57 -5.64 0.80
CA ARG A 9 -6.44 -5.25 -0.60
C ARG A 9 -5.48 -4.09 -0.69
N ILE A 10 -4.55 -4.16 -1.63
CA ILE A 10 -3.56 -3.11 -1.82
C ILE A 10 -3.71 -2.55 -3.22
N GLY A 11 -3.79 -1.22 -3.30
CA GLY A 11 -3.76 -0.51 -4.56
C GLY A 11 -2.55 0.38 -4.62
N VAL A 12 -1.96 0.51 -5.79
CA VAL A 12 -0.81 1.36 -6.00
C VAL A 12 -1.04 2.20 -7.24
N ASP A 13 -0.80 3.50 -7.13
CA ASP A 13 -0.92 4.42 -8.24
C ASP A 13 0.42 5.13 -8.38
N ILE A 14 1.13 4.87 -9.48
CA ILE A 14 2.45 5.44 -9.71
C ILE A 14 2.30 6.64 -10.64
N GLY A 15 2.51 7.83 -10.08
CA GLY A 15 2.52 9.05 -10.87
C GLY A 15 3.94 9.50 -11.19
N GLY A 16 4.05 10.60 -11.90
CA GLY A 16 5.35 11.14 -12.25
C GLY A 16 6.11 11.71 -11.07
N THR A 17 5.42 12.15 -10.04
CA THR A 17 6.03 12.75 -8.87
C THR A 17 5.83 11.92 -7.62
N PHE A 18 4.62 11.44 -7.41
CA PHE A 18 4.30 10.69 -6.19
C PHE A 18 3.72 9.33 -6.54
N THR A 19 4.01 8.39 -5.69
CA THR A 19 3.41 7.06 -5.72
C THR A 19 2.51 6.93 -4.50
N ASP A 20 1.25 6.60 -4.73
CA ASP A 20 0.28 6.43 -3.66
C ASP A 20 0.04 4.95 -3.41
N VAL A 21 0.09 4.54 -2.16
CA VAL A 21 -0.17 3.17 -1.76
C VAL A 21 -1.33 3.18 -0.79
N VAL A 22 -2.31 2.32 -1.04
CA VAL A 22 -3.50 2.23 -0.21
C VAL A 22 -3.68 0.79 0.19
N LEU A 23 -3.93 0.57 1.46
CA LEU A 23 -4.25 -0.75 1.99
C LEU A 23 -5.62 -0.68 2.66
N GLU A 24 -6.52 -1.55 2.21
CA GLU A 24 -7.81 -1.75 2.85
C GLU A 24 -7.74 -3.05 3.61
N HIS A 25 -8.07 -3.00 4.89
CA HIS A 25 -8.05 -4.21 5.73
C HIS A 25 -9.24 -4.13 6.67
N GLY A 26 -10.27 -4.91 6.37
CA GLY A 26 -11.52 -4.82 7.10
C GLY A 26 -12.14 -3.46 6.90
N ASP A 27 -12.42 -2.77 8.00
CA ASP A 27 -12.97 -1.41 7.95
C ASP A 27 -11.89 -0.35 8.00
N GLU A 28 -10.63 -0.75 8.03
CA GLU A 28 -9.53 0.19 8.16
C GLU A 28 -8.95 0.52 6.80
N LEU A 29 -8.53 1.76 6.65
CA LEU A 29 -7.90 2.24 5.44
C LEU A 29 -6.58 2.89 5.80
N TYR A 30 -5.50 2.43 5.19
CA TYR A 30 -4.17 2.96 5.41
C TYR A 30 -3.64 3.50 4.11
N THR A 31 -3.12 4.70 4.11
CA THR A 31 -2.62 5.32 2.89
C THR A 31 -1.22 5.86 3.14
N LEU A 32 -0.44 5.89 2.07
CA LEU A 32 0.92 6.37 2.14
C LEU A 32 1.28 7.00 0.79
N LYS A 33 1.94 8.13 0.83
CA LYS A 33 2.39 8.83 -0.37
C LYS A 33 3.90 8.92 -0.33
N LEU A 34 4.54 8.46 -1.40
CA LEU A 34 5.99 8.48 -1.52
C LEU A 34 6.38 9.20 -2.79
N LEU A 35 7.59 9.77 -2.81
CA LEU A 35 8.12 10.30 -4.05
C LEU A 35 8.45 9.15 -4.99
N THR A 36 8.06 9.30 -6.24
CA THR A 36 8.35 8.29 -7.25
C THR A 36 9.83 8.30 -7.59
N GLN A 37 10.45 7.13 -7.54
CA GLN A 37 11.83 6.98 -7.95
C GLN A 37 11.83 6.64 -9.43
N LEU A 38 12.15 7.62 -10.26
CA LEU A 38 12.00 7.47 -11.70
C LEU A 38 12.89 6.38 -12.27
N GLU A 39 14.05 6.16 -11.65
CA GLU A 39 14.97 5.15 -12.14
C GLU A 39 14.57 3.74 -11.74
N ALA A 40 13.84 3.61 -10.64
CA ALA A 40 13.43 2.30 -10.13
C ALA A 40 12.12 2.44 -9.36
N PRO A 41 11.00 2.66 -10.10
CA PRO A 41 9.72 2.88 -9.43
C PRO A 41 9.31 1.72 -8.53
N GLU A 42 9.77 0.52 -8.86
CA GLU A 42 9.40 -0.65 -8.05
C GLU A 42 9.95 -0.58 -6.64
N ASN A 43 11.04 0.15 -6.42
CA ASN A 43 11.59 0.29 -5.07
C ASN A 43 10.64 1.07 -4.18
N GLY A 44 10.03 2.13 -4.70
CA GLY A 44 9.04 2.89 -3.95
C GLY A 44 7.80 2.07 -3.66
N VAL A 45 7.36 1.28 -4.65
CA VAL A 45 6.20 0.42 -4.46
C VAL A 45 6.48 -0.58 -3.34
N ARG A 46 7.65 -1.21 -3.38
CA ARG A 46 8.01 -2.21 -2.38
C ARG A 46 8.06 -1.60 -0.98
N GLU A 47 8.69 -0.45 -0.87
CA GLU A 47 8.77 0.23 0.42
C GLU A 47 7.40 0.67 0.90
N GLY A 48 6.57 1.21 0.01
CA GLY A 48 5.24 1.66 0.39
C GLY A 48 4.36 0.53 0.86
N VAL A 49 4.41 -0.60 0.17
CA VAL A 49 3.63 -1.77 0.57
C VAL A 49 4.09 -2.26 1.94
N SER A 50 5.40 -2.33 2.15
CA SER A 50 5.93 -2.76 3.43
C SER A 50 5.47 -1.85 4.56
N ARG A 51 5.49 -0.54 4.33
CA ARG A 51 5.11 0.43 5.35
C ARG A 51 3.64 0.36 5.72
N VAL A 52 2.74 0.25 4.72
CA VAL A 52 1.32 0.18 5.05
C VAL A 52 0.98 -1.12 5.75
N LEU A 53 1.68 -2.20 5.40
CA LEU A 53 1.49 -3.47 6.11
C LEU A 53 1.93 -3.34 7.56
N ASP A 54 3.05 -2.64 7.81
CA ASP A 54 3.48 -2.40 9.18
C ASP A 54 2.46 -1.57 9.95
N GLN A 55 1.90 -0.53 9.32
CA GLN A 55 0.90 0.29 9.99
C GLN A 55 -0.31 -0.53 10.41
N ALA A 56 -0.67 -1.51 9.60
CA ALA A 56 -1.82 -2.36 9.86
C ALA A 56 -1.47 -3.55 10.73
N SER A 57 -0.21 -3.71 11.12
CA SER A 57 0.28 -4.84 11.90
C SER A 57 0.07 -6.16 11.17
N LEU A 58 0.26 -6.14 9.87
CA LEU A 58 0.09 -7.34 9.06
C LEU A 58 1.41 -7.99 8.64
#